data_7124a0401b56f045a5df22b755c03e70
#
_entry.id   7124a0401b56f045a5df22b755c03e70
#
_cell.length_a   1.000
_cell.length_b   1.000
_cell.length_c   1.000
_cell.angle_alpha   90.00
_cell.angle_beta   90.00
_cell.angle_gamma   90.00
#
_symmetry.space_group_name_H-M   'P 1'
#
loop_
_entity.id
_entity.type
_entity.pdbx_description
1 polymer ?
#
loop_
_entity_poly.entity_id
_entity_poly.type
_entity_poly.pdbx_seq_one_letter_code
_entity_poly.pdbx_strand_id
1 'polypeptide(L)'
;MSGIDFYFSIGSTYTYLSVTRILDVEKQHQVKFNWKPFSVRAIMKEMNNIPFPKDKINKVNYMWRDIERRAEGYGFFAKTPVPYPLSEFDLANQIAILGFAKVGEKNL
;
A
#
# COMPACT_ATOMS: atom_id res chain seq x y z
N MET A 1 -1.84 16.80 -19.32
CA MET A 1 -1.68 16.49 -17.89
C MET A 1 -0.59 15.46 -17.71
N SER A 2 0.45 15.81 -16.99
CA SER A 2 1.50 14.86 -16.68
C SER A 2 1.03 13.87 -15.61
N GLY A 3 1.29 12.60 -15.82
CA GLY A 3 0.98 11.56 -14.84
C GLY A 3 2.13 11.38 -13.86
N ILE A 4 1.80 10.94 -12.66
CA ILE A 4 2.76 10.60 -11.62
C ILE A 4 2.67 9.11 -11.38
N ASP A 5 3.80 8.40 -11.45
CA ASP A 5 3.82 6.98 -11.16
C ASP A 5 3.67 6.75 -9.66
N PHE A 6 2.68 5.95 -9.30
CA PHE A 6 2.39 5.60 -7.91
C PHE A 6 2.71 4.12 -7.70
N TYR A 7 3.85 3.84 -7.10
CA TYR A 7 4.25 2.49 -6.77
C TYR A 7 3.63 2.09 -5.44
N PHE A 8 2.86 1.01 -5.44
CA PHE A 8 2.17 0.55 -4.24
C PHE A 8 2.28 -0.96 -4.10
N SER A 9 2.20 -1.44 -2.87
CA SER A 9 2.22 -2.87 -2.57
C SER A 9 0.99 -3.23 -1.75
N ILE A 10 0.23 -4.21 -2.23
CA ILE A 10 -0.90 -4.74 -1.47
C ILE A 10 -0.35 -5.38 -0.19
N GLY A 11 -0.97 -5.07 0.93
CA GLY A 11 -0.51 -5.51 2.24
C GLY A 11 0.38 -4.52 2.97
N SER A 12 0.75 -3.42 2.34
CA SER A 12 1.47 -2.36 3.04
C SER A 12 0.49 -1.53 3.87
N THR A 13 0.74 -1.44 5.18
CA THR A 13 -0.15 -0.73 6.10
C THR A 13 -0.24 0.76 5.80
N TYR A 14 0.89 1.39 5.48
CA TYR A 14 0.91 2.82 5.17
C TYR A 14 0.39 3.14 3.78
N THR A 15 0.48 2.21 2.84
CA THR A 15 -0.13 2.36 1.51
C THR A 15 -1.64 2.54 1.61
N TYR A 16 -2.29 1.86 2.56
CA TYR A 16 -3.71 2.01 2.81
C TYR A 16 -4.10 3.47 3.05
N LEU A 17 -3.31 4.20 3.85
CA LEU A 17 -3.57 5.61 4.13
C LEU A 17 -3.48 6.49 2.88
N SER A 18 -2.58 6.16 1.97
CA SER A 18 -2.44 6.90 0.71
C SER A 18 -3.57 6.59 -0.25
N VAL A 19 -3.92 5.31 -0.40
CA VAL A 19 -4.94 4.86 -1.34
C VAL A 19 -6.31 5.44 -1.01
N THR A 20 -6.66 5.56 0.27
CA THR A 20 -7.95 6.10 0.68
C THR A 20 -8.13 7.58 0.30
N ARG A 21 -7.04 8.30 0.03
CA ARG A 21 -7.07 9.73 -0.29
C ARG A 21 -6.74 10.04 -1.75
N ILE A 22 -6.32 9.04 -2.52
CA ILE A 22 -5.70 9.28 -3.82
C ILE A 22 -6.62 9.97 -4.81
N LEU A 23 -7.91 9.62 -4.82
CA LEU A 23 -8.88 10.22 -5.73
C LEU A 23 -9.12 11.70 -5.39
N ASP A 24 -9.19 12.03 -4.10
CA ASP A 24 -9.36 13.41 -3.67
C ASP A 24 -8.14 14.26 -4.00
N VAL A 25 -6.94 13.69 -3.85
CA VAL A 25 -5.68 14.37 -4.20
C VAL A 25 -5.62 14.64 -5.70
N GLU A 26 -6.00 13.67 -6.53
CA GLU A 26 -6.06 13.86 -7.99
C GLU A 26 -6.96 15.02 -8.37
N LYS A 27 -8.16 15.07 -7.78
CA LYS A 27 -9.12 16.13 -8.03
C LYS A 27 -8.60 17.49 -7.57
N GLN A 28 -8.08 17.55 -6.35
CA GLN A 28 -7.66 18.80 -5.71
C GLN A 28 -6.49 19.44 -6.44
N HIS A 29 -5.56 18.64 -6.94
CA HIS A 29 -4.34 19.13 -7.56
C HIS A 29 -4.29 18.97 -9.07
N GLN A 30 -5.37 18.47 -9.68
CA GLN A 30 -5.46 18.26 -11.13
C GLN A 30 -4.31 17.42 -11.66
N VAL A 31 -3.98 16.33 -10.95
CA VAL A 31 -2.96 15.39 -11.35
C VAL A 31 -3.60 14.02 -11.54
N LYS A 32 -2.89 13.14 -12.25
CA LYS A 32 -3.32 11.75 -12.43
C LYS A 32 -2.21 10.83 -11.97
N PHE A 33 -2.56 9.82 -11.18
CA PHE A 33 -1.62 8.81 -10.75
C PHE A 33 -1.69 7.58 -11.65
N ASN A 34 -0.53 7.12 -12.09
CA ASN A 34 -0.39 5.86 -12.79
C ASN A 34 -0.08 4.79 -11.76
N TRP A 35 -0.99 3.84 -11.58
CA TRP A 35 -0.87 2.82 -10.54
C TRP A 35 0.13 1.75 -10.97
N LYS A 36 1.17 1.56 -10.16
CA LYS A 36 2.27 0.62 -10.43
C LYS A 36 2.40 -0.36 -9.26
N PRO A 37 1.70 -1.50 -9.30
CA PRO A 37 1.81 -2.48 -8.20
C PRO A 37 3.17 -3.18 -8.22
N PHE A 38 3.69 -3.47 -7.03
CA PHE A 38 4.92 -4.24 -6.86
C PHE A 38 4.88 -4.97 -5.53
N SER A 39 5.78 -5.95 -5.31
CA SER A 39 5.89 -6.63 -4.03
C SER A 39 7.04 -6.03 -3.23
N VAL A 40 6.71 -5.22 -2.23
CA VAL A 40 7.71 -4.69 -1.31
C VAL A 40 8.34 -5.81 -0.49
N ARG A 41 7.57 -6.86 -0.20
CA ARG A 41 8.04 -8.00 0.58
C ARG A 41 9.16 -8.75 -0.12
N ALA A 42 9.04 -8.94 -1.44
CA ALA A 42 10.08 -9.58 -2.22
C ALA A 42 11.39 -8.81 -2.15
N ILE A 43 11.33 -7.49 -2.25
CA ILE A 43 12.51 -6.63 -2.14
C ILE A 43 13.11 -6.72 -0.73
N MET A 44 12.26 -6.68 0.30
CA MET A 44 12.72 -6.76 1.69
C MET A 44 13.41 -8.09 1.98
N LYS A 45 12.93 -9.20 1.42
CA LYS A 45 13.57 -10.50 1.56
C LYS A 45 14.99 -10.50 0.98
N GLU A 46 15.16 -9.91 -0.20
CA GLU A 46 16.48 -9.80 -0.83
C GLU A 46 17.45 -8.96 0.02
N MET A 47 16.93 -7.98 0.74
CA MET A 47 17.71 -7.11 1.60
C MET A 47 17.88 -7.65 3.03
N ASN A 48 17.42 -8.88 3.30
CA ASN A 48 17.41 -9.47 4.64
C ASN A 48 16.70 -8.59 5.68
N ASN A 49 15.67 -7.87 5.24
CA ASN A 49 14.90 -6.99 6.10
C ASN A 49 13.56 -7.64 6.41
N ILE A 50 13.32 -7.93 7.70
CA ILE A 50 12.07 -8.51 8.17
C ILE A 50 11.21 -7.38 8.72
N PRO A 51 10.03 -7.09 8.10
CA PRO A 51 9.13 -6.09 8.66
C PRO A 51 8.46 -6.65 9.92
N PHE A 52 8.47 -5.90 11.00
CA PHE A 52 7.77 -6.22 12.25
C PHE A 52 8.18 -7.56 12.86
N PRO A 53 9.46 -7.75 13.20
CA PRO A 53 9.90 -8.96 13.85
C PRO A 53 9.23 -9.11 15.23
N LYS A 54 8.97 -10.35 15.64
CA LYS A 54 8.25 -10.66 16.89
C LYS A 54 8.92 -10.09 18.14
N ASP A 55 10.24 -9.94 18.13
CA ASP A 55 10.99 -9.39 19.25
C ASP A 55 10.86 -7.87 19.39
N LYS A 56 10.23 -7.20 18.43
CA LYS A 56 10.01 -5.74 18.45
C LYS A 56 8.54 -5.40 18.56
N ILE A 57 7.84 -6.03 19.50
CA ILE A 57 6.40 -5.86 19.69
C ILE A 57 6.01 -4.42 19.97
N ASN A 58 6.84 -3.68 20.71
CA ASN A 58 6.54 -2.27 21.00
C ASN A 58 6.53 -1.43 19.73
N LYS A 59 7.43 -1.69 18.80
CA LYS A 59 7.46 -1.01 17.51
C LYS A 59 6.22 -1.36 16.68
N VAL A 60 5.82 -2.61 16.70
CA VAL A 60 4.61 -3.09 15.98
C VAL A 60 3.36 -2.41 16.54
N ASN A 61 3.22 -2.39 17.86
CA ASN A 61 2.07 -1.74 18.51
C ASN A 61 2.04 -0.24 18.23
N TYR A 62 3.20 0.40 18.22
CA TYR A 62 3.31 1.81 17.87
C TYR A 62 2.86 2.06 16.42
N MET A 63 3.27 1.21 15.50
CA MET A 63 2.87 1.32 14.11
C MET A 63 1.35 1.26 13.96
N TRP A 64 0.69 0.29 14.61
CA TRP A 64 -0.77 0.19 14.53
C TRP A 64 -1.46 1.42 15.10
N ARG A 65 -0.96 1.96 16.21
CA ARG A 65 -1.53 3.17 16.80
C ARG A 65 -1.31 4.38 15.89
N ASP A 66 -0.16 4.47 15.24
CA ASP A 66 0.12 5.53 14.28
C ASP A 66 -0.85 5.48 13.10
N ILE A 67 -1.11 4.28 12.58
CA ILE A 67 -2.08 4.07 11.48
C ILE A 67 -3.47 4.55 11.91
N GLU A 68 -3.92 4.17 13.11
CA GLU A 68 -5.22 4.60 13.62
C GLU A 68 -5.34 6.12 13.69
N ARG A 69 -4.33 6.77 14.26
CA ARG A 69 -4.33 8.23 14.44
C ARG A 69 -4.31 8.97 13.11
N ARG A 70 -3.51 8.50 12.17
CA ARG A 70 -3.45 9.11 10.84
C ARG A 70 -4.76 8.94 10.11
N ALA A 71 -5.38 7.76 10.19
CA ALA A 71 -6.69 7.52 9.59
C ALA A 71 -7.75 8.45 10.16
N GLU A 72 -7.78 8.62 11.48
CA GLU A 72 -8.70 9.56 12.14
C GLU A 72 -8.49 10.98 11.62
N GLY A 73 -7.23 11.41 11.47
CA GLY A 73 -6.90 12.72 10.93
C GLY A 73 -7.38 12.93 9.51
N TYR A 74 -7.49 11.84 8.73
CA TYR A 74 -7.99 11.89 7.36
C TYR A 74 -9.49 11.64 7.26
N GLY A 75 -10.16 11.41 8.37
CA GLY A 75 -11.61 11.29 8.40
C GLY A 75 -12.15 9.88 8.20
N PHE A 76 -11.37 8.84 8.42
CA PHE A 76 -11.87 7.47 8.32
C PHE A 76 -11.36 6.60 9.46
N PHE A 77 -11.97 5.42 9.62
CA PHE A 77 -11.67 4.49 10.70
C PHE A 77 -10.86 3.31 10.17
N ALA A 78 -9.69 3.08 10.77
CA ALA A 78 -8.85 1.93 10.45
C ALA A 78 -9.03 0.86 11.53
N LYS A 79 -9.49 -0.32 11.13
CA LYS A 79 -9.64 -1.44 12.05
C LYS A 79 -8.29 -2.14 12.23
N THR A 80 -7.69 -1.99 13.40
CA THR A 80 -6.39 -2.56 13.73
C THR A 80 -6.44 -3.41 14.98
N PRO A 81 -5.53 -4.36 15.18
CA PRO A 81 -4.58 -4.85 14.18
C PRO A 81 -5.25 -5.71 13.13
N VAL A 82 -4.63 -5.84 11.97
CA VAL A 82 -5.07 -6.80 10.96
C VAL A 82 -4.22 -8.08 11.06
N PRO A 83 -4.71 -9.23 10.58
CA PRO A 83 -3.87 -10.42 10.50
C PRO A 83 -2.63 -10.14 9.65
N TYR A 84 -1.45 -10.38 10.20
CA TYR A 84 -0.19 -10.04 9.54
C TYR A 84 0.92 -10.98 10.02
N PRO A 85 1.76 -11.48 9.10
CA PRO A 85 1.65 -11.35 7.65
C PRO A 85 0.58 -12.26 7.06
N LEU A 86 -0.04 -11.82 5.98
CA LEU A 86 -0.91 -12.69 5.19
C LEU A 86 -0.04 -13.48 4.21
N SER A 87 -0.29 -14.78 4.10
CA SER A 87 0.51 -15.66 3.25
C SER A 87 0.37 -15.35 1.76
N GLU A 88 -0.69 -14.68 1.37
CA GLU A 88 -1.07 -14.48 -0.02
C GLU A 88 -0.83 -13.07 -0.55
N PHE A 89 -0.03 -12.26 0.14
CA PHE A 89 0.31 -10.91 -0.31
C PHE A 89 0.95 -10.91 -1.69
N ASP A 90 1.89 -11.83 -1.93
CA ASP A 90 2.60 -11.87 -3.21
C ASP A 90 1.66 -12.26 -4.36
N LEU A 91 0.74 -13.19 -4.11
CA LEU A 91 -0.26 -13.57 -5.09
C LEU A 91 -1.15 -12.38 -5.45
N ALA A 92 -1.61 -11.62 -4.46
CA ALA A 92 -2.42 -10.43 -4.68
C ALA A 92 -1.69 -9.39 -5.53
N ASN A 93 -0.41 -9.14 -5.26
CA ASN A 93 0.40 -8.22 -6.03
C ASN A 93 0.62 -8.71 -7.46
N GLN A 94 0.85 -10.01 -7.66
CA GLN A 94 1.00 -10.59 -8.98
C GLN A 94 -0.26 -10.44 -9.82
N ILE A 95 -1.42 -10.68 -9.22
CA ILE A 95 -2.71 -10.49 -9.88
C ILE A 95 -2.90 -9.03 -10.27
N ALA A 96 -2.56 -8.11 -9.39
CA ALA A 96 -2.67 -6.67 -9.66
C ALA A 96 -1.76 -6.26 -10.82
N ILE A 97 -0.52 -6.75 -10.86
CA ILE A 97 0.42 -6.46 -11.94
C ILE A 97 -0.16 -6.91 -13.28
N LEU A 98 -0.68 -8.14 -13.34
CA LEU A 98 -1.29 -8.67 -14.56
C LEU A 98 -2.53 -7.88 -14.97
N GLY A 99 -3.37 -7.51 -14.01
CA GLY A 99 -4.58 -6.74 -14.27
C GLY A 99 -4.29 -5.36 -14.85
N PHE A 100 -3.34 -4.66 -14.28
CA PHE A 100 -2.95 -3.33 -14.76
C PHE A 100 -2.26 -3.41 -16.13
N ALA A 101 -1.44 -4.43 -16.37
CA ALA A 101 -0.82 -4.64 -17.67
C ALA A 101 -1.87 -4.83 -18.76
N LYS A 102 -2.90 -5.67 -18.51
CA LYS A 102 -3.98 -5.92 -19.47
C LYS A 102 -4.81 -4.67 -19.74
N VAL A 103 -5.11 -3.88 -18.71
CA VAL A 103 -5.84 -2.63 -18.87
C VAL A 103 -5.01 -1.65 -19.71
N GLY A 104 -3.71 -1.57 -19.47
CA GLY A 104 -2.81 -0.75 -20.28
C GLY A 104 -2.81 -1.16 -21.74
N GLU A 105 -2.77 -2.46 -22.03
CA GLU A 105 -2.83 -2.98 -23.39
C GLU A 105 -4.13 -2.60 -24.09
N LYS A 106 -5.26 -2.66 -23.40
CA LYS A 106 -6.55 -2.30 -23.98
C LYS A 106 -6.70 -0.82 -24.27
N ASN A 107 -5.96 0.02 -23.59
CA ASN A 107 -6.04 1.47 -23.74
C ASN A 107 -5.00 2.02 -24.74
N LEU A 108 -4.19 1.14 -25.29
CA LEU A 108 -3.28 1.49 -26.37
C LEU A 108 -4.01 1.37 -27.71
#